data_b21dabaabfd657e318b1f9feaf8e81dd
#
_entry.id   b21dabaabfd657e318b1f9feaf8e81dd
#
_cell.length_a   1.000
_cell.length_b   1.000
_cell.length_c   1.000
_cell.angle_alpha   90.00
_cell.angle_beta   90.00
_cell.angle_gamma   90.00
#
_symmetry.space_group_name_H-M   'P 1'
#
loop_
_entity.id
_entity.type
_entity.pdbx_description
1 polymer ?
#
loop_
_entity_poly.entity_id
_entity_poly.type
_entity_poly.pdbx_seq_one_letter_code
_entity_poly.pdbx_strand_id
1 'polypeptide(L)'
;MSTSRNPIRIGIAGYGNLGRGVEASVLQNPDMELVGVFTRRDPASLNPAHPDTAAFAWDSLAERTGDIDVLILCGGSASDLPEQGPEMARLFNTVDSFDTHARIPEYFDAVNAAATESGHTSLISTGWDPGLFSINRLYGEAILPQGKTYTFWGRGVSQGHSDAIRRVPGVAAGVQYTLPAEPAIEAVRAGEQPELSTREKHTRECFVVLEEGANPAVVAEAIVTMPNYFADYDTTVHFISADELARDHAAMPHGGFVLRSGDTGLGATTDGHPTHRQVIEYGLTLADNPSFTASALVAYARAVARLAAAGDHGAKTVYDVAPGLLSPRSAADLRADLL
;
A
#
# COMPACT_ATOMS: atom_id res chain seq x y z
N MET A 1 11.92 -26.28 21.13
CA MET A 1 13.25 -26.40 20.49
C MET A 1 13.09 -25.80 19.09
N SER A 2 13.64 -24.62 18.86
CA SER A 2 13.63 -23.98 17.54
C SER A 2 14.51 -24.81 16.61
N THR A 3 13.92 -25.47 15.62
CA THR A 3 14.68 -25.93 14.47
C THR A 3 15.18 -24.68 13.78
N SER A 4 16.49 -24.42 13.81
CA SER A 4 17.11 -23.31 13.09
C SER A 4 16.86 -23.54 11.59
N ARG A 5 15.74 -23.02 11.07
CA ARG A 5 15.61 -22.80 9.64
C ARG A 5 16.62 -21.71 9.27
N ASN A 6 17.34 -21.89 8.18
CA ASN A 6 18.13 -20.79 7.64
C ASN A 6 17.24 -19.57 7.45
N PRO A 7 17.72 -18.37 7.73
CA PRO A 7 16.96 -17.15 7.53
C PRO A 7 16.55 -17.02 6.05
N ILE A 8 15.41 -16.39 5.80
CA ILE A 8 14.94 -16.07 4.45
C ILE A 8 15.80 -14.92 3.93
N ARG A 9 16.48 -15.14 2.81
CA ARG A 9 17.40 -14.17 2.21
C ARG A 9 16.63 -13.19 1.33
N ILE A 10 16.60 -11.91 1.74
CA ILE A 10 15.83 -10.85 1.11
C ILE A 10 16.73 -9.92 0.30
N GLY A 11 16.40 -9.71 -0.97
CA GLY A 11 16.96 -8.61 -1.79
C GLY A 11 15.97 -7.46 -1.89
N ILE A 12 16.47 -6.24 -1.98
CA ILE A 12 15.66 -5.01 -2.19
C ILE A 12 15.98 -4.41 -3.54
N ALA A 13 15.01 -4.35 -4.45
CA ALA A 13 15.16 -3.74 -5.76
C ALA A 13 14.57 -2.33 -5.78
N GLY A 14 15.44 -1.32 -5.73
CA GLY A 14 15.11 0.09 -5.59
C GLY A 14 15.22 0.62 -4.16
N TYR A 15 15.79 1.82 -4.01
CA TYR A 15 16.07 2.40 -2.68
C TYR A 15 15.58 3.85 -2.58
N GLY A 16 14.24 4.01 -2.65
CA GLY A 16 13.48 5.20 -2.29
C GLY A 16 12.94 5.09 -0.85
N ASN A 17 11.88 5.82 -0.54
CA ASN A 17 11.24 5.76 0.78
C ASN A 17 10.76 4.35 1.12
N LEU A 18 10.18 3.64 0.15
CA LEU A 18 9.72 2.26 0.34
C LEU A 18 10.91 1.31 0.61
N GLY A 19 11.98 1.38 -0.19
CA GLY A 19 13.15 0.52 -0.01
C GLY A 19 13.87 0.73 1.33
N ARG A 20 13.94 1.98 1.82
CA ARG A 20 14.43 2.29 3.18
C ARG A 20 13.53 1.67 4.26
N GLY A 21 12.23 1.73 4.07
CA GLY A 21 11.28 1.07 4.98
C GLY A 21 11.44 -0.45 4.97
N VAL A 22 11.65 -1.07 3.79
CA VAL A 22 11.90 -2.52 3.67
C VAL A 22 13.18 -2.93 4.38
N GLU A 23 14.28 -2.19 4.20
CA GLU A 23 15.53 -2.41 4.94
C GLU A 23 15.27 -2.43 6.46
N ALA A 24 14.65 -1.38 6.98
CA ALA A 24 14.35 -1.26 8.40
C ALA A 24 13.45 -2.41 8.90
N SER A 25 12.47 -2.82 8.09
CA SER A 25 11.54 -3.89 8.44
C SER A 25 12.22 -5.27 8.42
N VAL A 26 13.06 -5.57 7.42
CA VAL A 26 13.80 -6.85 7.36
C VAL A 26 14.69 -7.00 8.59
N LEU A 27 15.40 -5.96 8.99
CA LEU A 27 16.30 -5.98 10.15
C LEU A 27 15.57 -6.19 11.50
N GLN A 28 14.25 -5.98 11.55
CA GLN A 28 13.43 -6.28 12.73
C GLN A 28 12.90 -7.73 12.75
N ASN A 29 13.09 -8.49 11.67
CA ASN A 29 12.55 -9.84 11.53
C ASN A 29 13.67 -10.89 11.68
N PRO A 30 13.77 -11.58 12.83
CA PRO A 30 14.91 -12.47 13.14
C PRO A 30 14.98 -13.75 12.28
N ASP A 31 13.93 -14.03 11.53
CA ASP A 31 13.85 -15.13 10.56
C ASP A 31 14.22 -14.71 9.13
N MET A 32 14.74 -13.49 8.97
CA MET A 32 15.14 -12.92 7.67
C MET A 32 16.57 -12.40 7.71
N GLU A 33 17.20 -12.40 6.54
CA GLU A 33 18.54 -11.83 6.31
C GLU A 33 18.49 -10.91 5.10
N LEU A 34 19.04 -9.71 5.24
CA LEU A 34 19.15 -8.76 4.14
C LEU A 34 20.42 -9.04 3.33
N VAL A 35 20.26 -9.50 2.10
CA VAL A 35 21.38 -9.70 1.16
C VAL A 35 21.95 -8.37 0.69
N GLY A 36 21.08 -7.41 0.39
CA GLY A 36 21.46 -6.06 0.02
C GLY A 36 20.41 -5.33 -0.82
N VAL A 37 20.78 -4.12 -1.21
CA VAL A 37 19.97 -3.20 -2.00
C VAL A 37 20.51 -3.11 -3.42
N PHE A 38 19.64 -3.23 -4.40
CA PHE A 38 19.96 -3.13 -5.83
C PHE A 38 19.41 -1.83 -6.41
N THR A 39 20.26 -1.05 -7.08
CA THR A 39 19.90 0.28 -7.54
C THR A 39 20.40 0.59 -8.95
N ARG A 40 19.62 1.37 -9.70
CA ARG A 40 20.04 1.95 -11.00
C ARG A 40 20.92 3.18 -10.85
N ARG A 41 20.98 3.76 -9.66
CA ARG A 41 21.93 4.83 -9.31
C ARG A 41 23.29 4.21 -9.02
N ASP A 42 24.35 5.02 -8.98
CA ASP A 42 25.65 4.56 -8.49
C ASP A 42 25.50 4.01 -7.06
N PRO A 43 25.81 2.73 -6.81
CA PRO A 43 25.73 2.13 -5.48
C PRO A 43 26.54 2.88 -4.43
N ALA A 44 27.68 3.44 -4.81
CA ALA A 44 28.54 4.24 -3.92
C ALA A 44 27.89 5.56 -3.47
N SER A 45 26.91 6.04 -4.22
CA SER A 45 26.14 7.24 -3.87
C SER A 45 24.98 6.99 -2.91
N LEU A 46 24.65 5.70 -2.65
CA LEU A 46 23.61 5.36 -1.69
C LEU A 46 24.11 5.55 -0.26
N ASN A 47 23.17 5.95 0.59
CA ASN A 47 23.39 6.02 2.02
C ASN A 47 22.35 5.11 2.70
N PRO A 48 22.61 3.79 2.83
CA PRO A 48 21.75 2.88 3.54
C PRO A 48 21.53 3.34 4.99
N ALA A 49 20.37 2.99 5.53
CA ALA A 49 20.03 3.34 6.91
C ALA A 49 20.88 2.55 7.91
N HIS A 50 21.25 1.32 7.57
CA HIS A 50 22.14 0.49 8.39
C HIS A 50 23.54 0.40 7.74
N PRO A 51 24.63 0.58 8.52
CA PRO A 51 26.00 0.67 7.98
C PRO A 51 26.47 -0.63 7.31
N ASP A 52 25.94 -1.77 7.69
CA ASP A 52 26.32 -3.09 7.13
C ASP A 52 25.48 -3.47 5.89
N THR A 53 24.54 -2.65 5.48
CA THR A 53 23.71 -2.92 4.29
C THR A 53 24.54 -2.72 3.02
N ALA A 54 24.75 -3.82 2.29
CA ALA A 54 25.43 -3.79 1.02
C ALA A 54 24.57 -3.15 -0.08
N ALA A 55 25.18 -2.33 -0.93
CA ALA A 55 24.54 -1.75 -2.11
C ALA A 55 25.21 -2.30 -3.38
N PHE A 56 24.37 -2.66 -4.36
CA PHE A 56 24.80 -3.28 -5.61
C PHE A 56 24.18 -2.55 -6.80
N ALA A 57 24.85 -2.64 -7.95
CA ALA A 57 24.28 -2.20 -9.21
C ALA A 57 23.10 -3.09 -9.60
N TRP A 58 22.07 -2.49 -10.22
CA TRP A 58 20.89 -3.21 -10.70
C TRP A 58 21.24 -4.40 -11.61
N ASP A 59 22.18 -4.22 -12.51
CA ASP A 59 22.58 -5.23 -13.49
C ASP A 59 23.22 -6.48 -12.87
N SER A 60 23.68 -6.39 -11.62
CA SER A 60 24.20 -7.55 -10.87
C SER A 60 23.13 -8.49 -10.30
N LEU A 61 21.85 -8.14 -10.40
CA LEU A 61 20.74 -8.98 -9.91
C LEU A 61 20.76 -10.37 -10.55
N ALA A 62 20.90 -10.44 -11.87
CA ALA A 62 20.88 -11.72 -12.61
C ALA A 62 21.97 -12.70 -12.17
N GLU A 63 23.09 -12.20 -11.62
CA GLU A 63 24.19 -13.01 -11.12
C GLU A 63 23.95 -13.56 -9.70
N ARG A 64 22.88 -13.10 -9.03
CA ARG A 64 22.61 -13.38 -7.61
C ARG A 64 21.33 -14.18 -7.37
N THR A 65 20.83 -14.86 -8.39
CA THR A 65 19.61 -15.68 -8.30
C THR A 65 19.73 -16.80 -7.25
N GLY A 66 20.94 -17.29 -6.98
CA GLY A 66 21.20 -18.27 -5.93
C GLY A 66 21.35 -17.69 -4.51
N ASP A 67 21.48 -16.37 -4.38
CA ASP A 67 21.73 -15.70 -3.10
C ASP A 67 20.45 -15.16 -2.46
N ILE A 68 19.37 -14.97 -3.24
CA ILE A 68 18.16 -14.30 -2.82
C ILE A 68 16.98 -15.29 -2.88
N ASP A 69 16.27 -15.47 -1.77
CA ASP A 69 15.07 -16.29 -1.71
C ASP A 69 13.82 -15.51 -2.17
N VAL A 70 13.74 -14.22 -1.83
CA VAL A 70 12.67 -13.32 -2.26
C VAL A 70 13.25 -11.93 -2.55
N LEU A 71 12.92 -11.38 -3.71
CA LEU A 71 13.23 -10.01 -4.12
C LEU A 71 12.02 -9.10 -3.90
N ILE A 72 12.16 -8.06 -3.07
CA ILE A 72 11.11 -7.05 -2.85
C ILE A 72 11.31 -5.90 -3.83
N LEU A 73 10.33 -5.67 -4.70
CA LEU A 73 10.37 -4.63 -5.72
C LEU A 73 9.84 -3.31 -5.16
N CYS A 74 10.71 -2.31 -5.07
CA CYS A 74 10.42 -0.99 -4.50
C CYS A 74 10.42 0.12 -5.57
N GLY A 75 10.22 -0.23 -6.83
CA GLY A 75 10.07 0.70 -7.95
C GLY A 75 8.75 1.46 -7.93
N GLY A 76 8.65 2.52 -8.72
CA GLY A 76 7.40 3.27 -8.88
C GLY A 76 6.30 2.45 -9.52
N SER A 77 5.11 2.45 -8.92
CA SER A 77 3.98 1.63 -9.37
C SER A 77 3.57 1.91 -10.82
N ALA A 78 3.48 3.18 -11.20
CA ALA A 78 3.07 3.56 -12.56
C ALA A 78 4.20 3.54 -13.59
N SER A 79 5.46 3.67 -13.15
CA SER A 79 6.62 3.87 -14.04
C SER A 79 7.54 2.67 -14.16
N ASP A 80 7.82 1.98 -13.05
CA ASP A 80 8.83 0.94 -13.00
C ASP A 80 8.24 -0.48 -12.96
N LEU A 81 7.28 -0.72 -12.07
CA LEU A 81 6.73 -2.05 -11.83
C LEU A 81 6.10 -2.72 -13.05
N PRO A 82 5.43 -2.02 -13.98
CA PRO A 82 4.88 -2.67 -15.18
C PRO A 82 5.90 -3.45 -16.00
N GLU A 83 7.15 -3.03 -16.02
CA GLU A 83 8.26 -3.69 -16.70
C GLU A 83 9.05 -4.60 -15.74
N GLN A 84 9.41 -4.08 -14.57
CA GLN A 84 10.23 -4.80 -13.59
C GLN A 84 9.52 -6.03 -13.01
N GLY A 85 8.21 -5.98 -12.78
CA GLY A 85 7.47 -7.08 -12.19
C GLY A 85 7.61 -8.38 -13.01
N PRO A 86 7.19 -8.40 -14.28
CA PRO A 86 7.34 -9.59 -15.14
C PRO A 86 8.81 -9.96 -15.40
N GLU A 87 9.72 -8.99 -15.51
CA GLU A 87 11.13 -9.25 -15.71
C GLU A 87 11.75 -9.98 -14.51
N MET A 88 11.54 -9.46 -13.29
CA MET A 88 12.11 -10.04 -12.07
C MET A 88 11.42 -11.35 -11.67
N ALA A 89 10.15 -11.54 -11.99
CA ALA A 89 9.43 -12.78 -11.76
C ALA A 89 10.01 -13.98 -12.54
N ARG A 90 10.75 -13.72 -13.63
CA ARG A 90 11.50 -14.77 -14.35
C ARG A 90 12.75 -15.24 -13.61
N LEU A 91 13.29 -14.43 -12.72
CA LEU A 91 14.57 -14.68 -12.07
C LEU A 91 14.44 -15.01 -10.58
N PHE A 92 13.39 -14.49 -9.93
CA PHE A 92 13.21 -14.55 -8.49
C PHE A 92 11.75 -14.80 -8.09
N ASN A 93 11.56 -15.29 -6.87
CA ASN A 93 10.31 -15.06 -6.18
C ASN A 93 10.22 -13.57 -5.81
N THR A 94 9.08 -12.92 -6.03
CA THR A 94 8.96 -11.46 -5.86
C THR A 94 7.78 -11.05 -5.00
N VAL A 95 7.89 -9.85 -4.41
CA VAL A 95 6.76 -9.14 -3.79
C VAL A 95 6.82 -7.68 -4.23
N ASP A 96 5.67 -7.09 -4.58
CA ASP A 96 5.56 -5.68 -4.94
C ASP A 96 4.31 -5.00 -4.35
N SER A 97 4.28 -3.67 -4.48
CA SER A 97 3.17 -2.83 -4.06
C SER A 97 2.51 -2.10 -5.23
N PHE A 98 2.32 -2.78 -6.36
CA PHE A 98 1.64 -2.20 -7.53
C PHE A 98 0.23 -1.75 -7.16
N ASP A 99 -0.07 -0.45 -7.30
CA ASP A 99 -1.32 0.19 -6.84
C ASP A 99 -2.10 0.92 -7.95
N THR A 100 -1.72 0.76 -9.20
CA THR A 100 -2.50 1.29 -10.33
C THR A 100 -3.74 0.40 -10.54
N HIS A 101 -4.76 0.60 -9.70
CA HIS A 101 -5.92 -0.29 -9.52
C HIS A 101 -6.55 -0.77 -10.83
N ALA A 102 -6.75 0.14 -11.80
CA ALA A 102 -7.36 -0.19 -13.09
C ALA A 102 -6.52 -1.17 -13.95
N ARG A 103 -5.22 -1.29 -13.66
CA ARG A 103 -4.28 -2.12 -14.40
C ARG A 103 -3.84 -3.38 -13.65
N ILE A 104 -4.35 -3.62 -12.44
CA ILE A 104 -3.99 -4.81 -11.66
C ILE A 104 -4.27 -6.11 -12.42
N PRO A 105 -5.41 -6.30 -13.10
CA PRO A 105 -5.65 -7.55 -13.86
C PRO A 105 -4.62 -7.79 -14.96
N GLU A 106 -4.30 -6.78 -15.77
CA GLU A 106 -3.29 -6.87 -16.83
C GLU A 106 -1.89 -7.17 -16.27
N TYR A 107 -1.54 -6.49 -15.17
CA TYR A 107 -0.26 -6.68 -14.50
C TYR A 107 -0.15 -8.09 -13.89
N PHE A 108 -1.23 -8.58 -13.27
CA PHE A 108 -1.32 -9.94 -12.75
C PHE A 108 -1.02 -10.97 -13.85
N ASP A 109 -1.68 -10.86 -15.00
CA ASP A 109 -1.52 -11.80 -16.11
C ASP A 109 -0.07 -11.82 -16.62
N ALA A 110 0.56 -10.66 -16.75
CA ALA A 110 1.95 -10.55 -17.19
C ALA A 110 2.94 -11.18 -16.20
N VAL A 111 2.78 -10.90 -14.90
CA VAL A 111 3.62 -11.47 -13.84
C VAL A 111 3.36 -12.97 -13.70
N ASN A 112 2.09 -13.41 -13.78
CA ASN A 112 1.72 -14.83 -13.69
C ASN A 112 2.36 -15.67 -14.81
N ALA A 113 2.31 -15.18 -16.04
CA ALA A 113 2.95 -15.86 -17.16
C ALA A 113 4.46 -16.04 -16.91
N ALA A 114 5.14 -14.96 -16.50
CA ALA A 114 6.58 -14.97 -16.25
C ALA A 114 6.96 -15.89 -15.08
N ALA A 115 6.27 -15.78 -13.94
CA ALA A 115 6.53 -16.57 -12.76
C ALA A 115 6.24 -18.06 -12.96
N THR A 116 5.14 -18.40 -13.65
CA THR A 116 4.77 -19.79 -13.92
C THR A 116 5.78 -20.46 -14.85
N GLU A 117 6.19 -19.77 -15.93
CA GLU A 117 7.19 -20.27 -16.88
C GLU A 117 8.52 -20.61 -16.20
N SER A 118 8.92 -19.81 -15.22
CA SER A 118 10.22 -19.92 -14.53
C SER A 118 10.16 -20.70 -13.22
N GLY A 119 8.98 -21.14 -12.77
CA GLY A 119 8.81 -21.88 -11.52
C GLY A 119 9.04 -21.02 -10.27
N HIS A 120 8.73 -19.72 -10.34
CA HIS A 120 8.80 -18.79 -9.22
C HIS A 120 7.41 -18.45 -8.67
N THR A 121 7.39 -17.86 -7.50
CA THR A 121 6.17 -17.36 -6.82
C THR A 121 6.27 -15.85 -6.70
N SER A 122 5.30 -15.12 -7.26
CA SER A 122 5.28 -13.66 -7.24
C SER A 122 3.99 -13.15 -6.62
N LEU A 123 4.09 -12.33 -5.58
CA LEU A 123 2.93 -11.73 -4.94
C LEU A 123 2.86 -10.24 -5.30
N ILE A 124 1.78 -9.86 -5.95
CA ILE A 124 1.61 -8.50 -6.45
C ILE A 124 0.64 -7.68 -5.62
N SER A 125 0.70 -6.37 -5.80
CA SER A 125 -0.30 -5.41 -5.27
C SER A 125 -0.48 -5.54 -3.75
N THR A 126 0.64 -5.59 -3.03
CA THR A 126 0.66 -5.81 -1.60
C THR A 126 1.03 -4.54 -0.84
N GLY A 127 0.23 -4.21 0.15
CA GLY A 127 0.42 -3.05 1.02
C GLY A 127 -0.75 -2.95 2.00
N TRP A 128 -1.18 -1.74 2.27
CA TRP A 128 -2.38 -1.55 3.06
C TRP A 128 -3.63 -1.32 2.18
N ASP A 129 -3.52 -0.63 1.02
CA ASP A 129 -4.58 -0.54 0.01
C ASP A 129 -3.98 -0.26 -1.39
N PRO A 130 -3.91 -1.29 -2.27
CA PRO A 130 -4.38 -2.66 -2.09
C PRO A 130 -3.58 -3.44 -1.04
N GLY A 131 -4.21 -4.47 -0.48
CA GLY A 131 -3.62 -5.35 0.53
C GLY A 131 -4.54 -5.58 1.71
N LEU A 132 -4.22 -4.99 2.88
CA LEU A 132 -5.00 -5.20 4.11
C LEU A 132 -6.45 -4.72 3.99
N PHE A 133 -6.69 -3.59 3.35
CA PHE A 133 -8.05 -3.12 3.09
C PHE A 133 -8.78 -4.05 2.12
N SER A 134 -8.08 -4.60 1.13
CA SER A 134 -8.65 -5.57 0.19
C SER A 134 -9.16 -6.82 0.89
N ILE A 135 -8.36 -7.40 1.81
CA ILE A 135 -8.77 -8.55 2.64
C ILE A 135 -9.96 -8.20 3.51
N ASN A 136 -9.95 -7.02 4.15
CA ASN A 136 -11.04 -6.63 5.04
C ASN A 136 -12.35 -6.35 4.27
N ARG A 137 -12.27 -5.84 3.03
CA ARG A 137 -13.43 -5.78 2.13
C ARG A 137 -13.98 -7.17 1.83
N LEU A 138 -13.10 -8.11 1.46
CA LEU A 138 -13.49 -9.49 1.19
C LEU A 138 -14.13 -10.17 2.40
N TYR A 139 -13.53 -10.07 3.58
CA TYR A 139 -14.10 -10.64 4.81
C TYR A 139 -15.47 -10.04 5.13
N GLY A 140 -15.61 -8.72 5.01
CA GLY A 140 -16.89 -8.05 5.19
C GLY A 140 -17.97 -8.59 4.26
N GLU A 141 -17.67 -8.75 2.98
CA GLU A 141 -18.59 -9.26 1.97
C GLU A 141 -18.93 -10.73 2.17
N ALA A 142 -17.96 -11.55 2.52
CA ALA A 142 -18.16 -12.97 2.76
C ALA A 142 -19.00 -13.26 4.01
N ILE A 143 -18.83 -12.47 5.08
CA ILE A 143 -19.52 -12.65 6.36
C ILE A 143 -20.92 -12.02 6.33
N LEU A 144 -21.07 -10.86 5.71
CA LEU A 144 -22.34 -10.13 5.56
C LEU A 144 -22.69 -9.99 4.07
N PRO A 145 -23.15 -11.06 3.39
CA PRO A 145 -23.37 -11.03 1.94
C PRO A 145 -24.45 -10.00 1.53
N GLN A 146 -25.47 -9.80 2.39
CA GLN A 146 -26.48 -8.77 2.21
C GLN A 146 -26.02 -7.49 2.92
N GLY A 147 -25.38 -6.57 2.17
CA GLY A 147 -24.84 -5.36 2.75
C GLY A 147 -24.05 -4.49 1.76
N LYS A 148 -23.49 -3.41 2.27
CA LYS A 148 -22.71 -2.47 1.48
C LYS A 148 -21.36 -2.18 2.13
N THR A 149 -20.32 -2.20 1.33
CA THR A 149 -18.94 -1.91 1.77
C THR A 149 -18.57 -0.47 1.43
N TYR A 150 -17.94 0.20 2.37
CA TYR A 150 -17.44 1.56 2.23
C TYR A 150 -15.95 1.58 2.54
N THR A 151 -15.20 2.37 1.78
CA THR A 151 -13.81 2.68 2.08
C THR A 151 -13.67 4.20 2.20
N PHE A 152 -13.12 4.64 3.32
CA PHE A 152 -12.78 6.03 3.59
C PHE A 152 -11.28 6.14 3.81
N TRP A 153 -10.60 6.95 2.99
CA TRP A 153 -9.17 7.19 3.12
C TRP A 153 -8.90 8.49 3.87
N GLY A 154 -7.87 8.48 4.70
CA GLY A 154 -7.38 9.68 5.38
C GLY A 154 -7.53 9.62 6.92
N ARG A 155 -7.17 10.63 7.65
CA ARG A 155 -6.41 11.82 7.13
C ARG A 155 -5.06 11.37 6.55
N GLY A 156 -4.77 11.67 5.28
CA GLY A 156 -3.54 11.16 4.69
C GLY A 156 -3.02 11.95 3.49
N VAL A 157 -1.69 11.99 3.37
CA VAL A 157 -0.99 12.62 2.24
C VAL A 157 -1.10 11.72 1.01
N SER A 158 -1.72 12.22 -0.04
CA SER A 158 -1.69 11.59 -1.36
C SER A 158 -0.51 12.11 -2.17
N GLN A 159 0.45 11.24 -2.46
CA GLN A 159 1.64 11.63 -3.24
C GLN A 159 1.27 12.02 -4.67
N GLY A 160 0.42 11.24 -5.35
CA GLY A 160 0.02 11.53 -6.72
C GLY A 160 -0.71 12.86 -6.86
N HIS A 161 -1.60 13.21 -5.91
CA HIS A 161 -2.27 14.51 -5.89
C HIS A 161 -1.30 15.64 -5.53
N SER A 162 -0.38 15.40 -4.60
CA SER A 162 0.67 16.37 -4.27
C SER A 162 1.59 16.66 -5.47
N ASP A 163 1.92 15.63 -6.27
CA ASP A 163 2.67 15.79 -7.50
C ASP A 163 1.89 16.58 -8.56
N ALA A 164 0.57 16.39 -8.64
CA ALA A 164 -0.28 17.15 -9.54
C ALA A 164 -0.28 18.65 -9.17
N ILE A 165 -0.39 18.98 -7.88
CA ILE A 165 -0.31 20.37 -7.37
C ILE A 165 1.04 20.99 -7.76
N ARG A 166 2.15 20.28 -7.53
CA ARG A 166 3.50 20.81 -7.82
C ARG A 166 3.76 21.08 -9.31
N ARG A 167 2.92 20.57 -10.21
CA ARG A 167 2.97 20.85 -11.65
C ARG A 167 2.11 22.04 -12.07
N VAL A 168 1.34 22.64 -11.19
CA VAL A 168 0.55 23.84 -11.49
C VAL A 168 1.49 25.04 -11.61
N PRO A 169 1.44 25.82 -12.71
CA PRO A 169 2.22 27.04 -12.86
C PRO A 169 2.01 28.01 -11.70
N GLY A 170 3.10 28.53 -11.12
CA GLY A 170 3.07 29.41 -9.96
C GLY A 170 3.13 28.69 -8.61
N VAL A 171 3.27 27.36 -8.59
CA VAL A 171 3.46 26.56 -7.38
C VAL A 171 4.95 26.19 -7.22
N ALA A 172 5.57 26.66 -6.16
CA ALA A 172 6.95 26.31 -5.79
C ALA A 172 7.01 24.94 -5.05
N ALA A 173 6.04 24.68 -4.17
CA ALA A 173 5.91 23.41 -3.44
C ALA A 173 4.47 23.21 -2.98
N GLY A 174 4.10 21.97 -2.63
CA GLY A 174 2.77 21.71 -2.12
C GLY A 174 2.55 20.26 -1.72
N VAL A 175 1.60 20.08 -0.82
CA VAL A 175 1.12 18.79 -0.31
C VAL A 175 -0.40 18.79 -0.24
N GLN A 176 -0.98 17.62 -0.47
CA GLN A 176 -2.44 17.43 -0.41
C GLN A 176 -2.79 16.35 0.60
N TYR A 177 -3.81 16.62 1.41
CA TYR A 177 -4.42 15.66 2.32
C TYR A 177 -5.81 15.26 1.84
N THR A 178 -6.06 13.96 1.84
CA THR A 178 -7.40 13.39 1.74
C THR A 178 -7.99 13.30 3.13
N LEU A 179 -9.21 13.81 3.31
CA LEU A 179 -9.94 13.73 4.57
C LEU A 179 -11.25 12.99 4.34
N PRO A 180 -11.56 11.98 5.16
CA PRO A 180 -12.87 11.34 5.09
C PRO A 180 -13.95 12.27 5.66
N ALA A 181 -15.15 12.17 5.13
CA ALA A 181 -16.30 12.95 5.60
C ALA A 181 -16.90 12.28 6.84
N GLU A 182 -16.71 12.87 8.01
CA GLU A 182 -17.21 12.33 9.28
C GLU A 182 -18.72 12.00 9.28
N PRO A 183 -19.62 12.84 8.72
CA PRO A 183 -21.05 12.50 8.67
C PRO A 183 -21.33 11.20 7.90
N ALA A 184 -20.58 10.93 6.84
CA ALA A 184 -20.73 9.71 6.06
C ALA A 184 -20.24 8.48 6.84
N ILE A 185 -19.12 8.61 7.57
CA ILE A 185 -18.59 7.54 8.44
C ILE A 185 -19.60 7.23 9.55
N GLU A 186 -20.11 8.24 10.24
CA GLU A 186 -21.07 8.07 11.34
C GLU A 186 -22.38 7.43 10.88
N ALA A 187 -22.89 7.79 9.71
CA ALA A 187 -24.07 7.15 9.14
C ALA A 187 -23.85 5.66 8.91
N VAL A 188 -22.70 5.28 8.36
CA VAL A 188 -22.37 3.85 8.15
C VAL A 188 -22.16 3.13 9.48
N ARG A 189 -21.51 3.74 10.47
CA ARG A 189 -21.33 3.20 11.83
C ARG A 189 -22.69 3.00 12.53
N ALA A 190 -23.64 3.87 12.28
CA ALA A 190 -25.02 3.70 12.76
C ALA A 190 -25.79 2.57 12.06
N GLY A 191 -25.16 1.88 11.12
CA GLY A 191 -25.78 0.78 10.36
C GLY A 191 -26.51 1.22 9.11
N GLU A 192 -26.43 2.48 8.73
CA GLU A 192 -27.03 2.97 7.49
C GLU A 192 -26.23 2.48 6.27
N GLN A 193 -26.88 2.50 5.10
CA GLN A 193 -26.28 2.10 3.84
C GLN A 193 -26.47 3.21 2.78
N PRO A 194 -25.96 4.44 3.03
CA PRO A 194 -26.18 5.57 2.12
C PRO A 194 -25.54 5.33 0.75
N GLU A 195 -26.18 5.88 -0.29
CA GLU A 195 -25.52 6.10 -1.57
C GLU A 195 -24.66 7.35 -1.44
N LEU A 196 -23.35 7.20 -1.59
CA LEU A 196 -22.38 8.28 -1.41
C LEU A 196 -21.62 8.54 -2.71
N SER A 197 -21.68 9.76 -3.19
CA SER A 197 -20.79 10.25 -4.24
C SER A 197 -19.34 10.39 -3.72
N THR A 198 -18.40 10.57 -4.62
CA THR A 198 -16.99 10.87 -4.29
C THR A 198 -16.87 12.05 -3.34
N ARG A 199 -17.61 13.12 -3.60
CA ARG A 199 -17.64 14.36 -2.81
C ARG A 199 -18.19 14.15 -1.40
N GLU A 200 -19.20 13.29 -1.26
CA GLU A 200 -19.79 12.99 0.06
C GLU A 200 -18.91 12.06 0.90
N LYS A 201 -17.96 11.35 0.28
CA LYS A 201 -17.02 10.47 1.01
C LYS A 201 -15.79 11.21 1.51
N HIS A 202 -15.24 12.13 0.71
CA HIS A 202 -13.95 12.74 0.97
C HIS A 202 -13.92 14.20 0.57
N THR A 203 -13.16 14.98 1.35
CA THR A 203 -12.74 16.34 1.00
C THR A 203 -11.21 16.36 0.76
N ARG A 204 -10.72 17.48 0.22
CA ARG A 204 -9.31 17.71 -0.05
C ARG A 204 -8.83 18.97 0.64
N GLU A 205 -7.69 18.90 1.32
CA GLU A 205 -6.95 20.06 1.80
C GLU A 205 -5.60 20.12 1.10
N CYS A 206 -5.29 21.26 0.52
CA CYS A 206 -4.05 21.53 -0.18
C CYS A 206 -3.28 22.63 0.54
N PHE A 207 -2.03 22.39 0.88
CA PHE A 207 -1.11 23.36 1.45
C PHE A 207 -0.05 23.67 0.40
N VAL A 208 -0.03 24.94 -0.05
CA VAL A 208 0.69 25.34 -1.27
C VAL A 208 1.62 26.51 -0.98
N VAL A 209 2.86 26.39 -1.41
CA VAL A 209 3.83 27.48 -1.44
C VAL A 209 3.85 28.07 -2.85
N LEU A 210 3.61 29.36 -2.96
CA LEU A 210 3.62 30.05 -4.23
C LEU A 210 5.04 30.43 -4.69
N GLU A 211 5.23 30.44 -6.00
CA GLU A 211 6.39 31.13 -6.60
C GLU A 211 6.26 32.65 -6.42
N GLU A 212 7.40 33.36 -6.45
CA GLU A 212 7.40 34.81 -6.33
C GLU A 212 6.59 35.47 -7.47
N GLY A 213 5.65 36.33 -7.09
CA GLY A 213 4.77 37.03 -8.04
C GLY A 213 3.58 36.20 -8.56
N ALA A 214 3.41 34.97 -8.16
CA ALA A 214 2.26 34.16 -8.56
C ALA A 214 0.96 34.72 -7.95
N ASN A 215 -0.15 34.60 -8.70
CA ASN A 215 -1.46 35.05 -8.24
C ASN A 215 -2.18 33.90 -7.50
N PRO A 216 -2.45 34.04 -6.18
CA PRO A 216 -3.10 32.99 -5.39
C PRO A 216 -4.45 32.55 -5.95
N ALA A 217 -5.26 33.47 -6.45
CA ALA A 217 -6.59 33.13 -6.97
C ALA A 217 -6.51 32.28 -8.25
N VAL A 218 -5.56 32.55 -9.12
CA VAL A 218 -5.33 31.77 -10.35
C VAL A 218 -4.83 30.37 -10.03
N VAL A 219 -3.90 30.26 -9.08
CA VAL A 219 -3.39 28.95 -8.63
C VAL A 219 -4.48 28.12 -7.93
N ALA A 220 -5.26 28.74 -7.05
CA ALA A 220 -6.37 28.06 -6.39
C ALA A 220 -7.37 27.52 -7.40
N GLU A 221 -7.81 28.35 -8.35
CA GLU A 221 -8.75 27.95 -9.41
C GLU A 221 -8.19 26.79 -10.24
N ALA A 222 -6.93 26.85 -10.65
CA ALA A 222 -6.28 25.79 -11.41
C ALA A 222 -6.22 24.46 -10.64
N ILE A 223 -6.08 24.50 -9.32
CA ILE A 223 -6.09 23.31 -8.47
C ILE A 223 -7.51 22.77 -8.36
N VAL A 224 -8.48 23.55 -7.88
CA VAL A 224 -9.83 23.06 -7.55
C VAL A 224 -10.60 22.57 -8.78
N THR A 225 -10.29 23.06 -9.97
CA THR A 225 -10.92 22.66 -11.23
C THR A 225 -10.17 21.55 -11.97
N MET A 226 -9.02 21.07 -11.45
CA MET A 226 -8.18 20.09 -12.11
C MET A 226 -8.91 18.76 -12.29
N PRO A 227 -9.16 18.31 -13.53
CA PRO A 227 -9.82 17.04 -13.83
C PRO A 227 -9.04 15.83 -13.29
N ASN A 228 -9.75 14.81 -12.88
CA ASN A 228 -9.23 13.53 -12.35
C ASN A 228 -8.54 13.62 -10.98
N TYR A 229 -8.31 14.82 -10.44
CA TYR A 229 -7.64 15.02 -9.15
C TYR A 229 -8.51 15.74 -8.14
N PHE A 230 -9.07 16.92 -8.50
CA PHE A 230 -9.74 17.81 -7.55
C PHE A 230 -11.16 18.20 -7.94
N ALA A 231 -11.51 18.23 -9.23
CA ALA A 231 -12.79 18.73 -9.70
C ALA A 231 -14.02 18.00 -9.12
N ASP A 232 -13.87 16.72 -8.76
CA ASP A 232 -14.95 15.90 -8.19
C ASP A 232 -15.03 15.97 -6.65
N TYR A 233 -14.24 16.85 -6.01
CA TYR A 233 -14.15 16.96 -4.56
C TYR A 233 -14.41 18.39 -4.07
N ASP A 234 -14.82 18.51 -2.82
CA ASP A 234 -14.72 19.77 -2.09
C ASP A 234 -13.27 19.97 -1.67
N THR A 235 -12.62 20.96 -2.30
CA THR A 235 -11.19 21.21 -2.15
C THR A 235 -10.93 22.57 -1.54
N THR A 236 -10.18 22.62 -0.45
CA THR A 236 -9.70 23.85 0.19
C THR A 236 -8.21 24.01 -0.10
N VAL A 237 -7.80 25.21 -0.54
CA VAL A 237 -6.41 25.56 -0.80
C VAL A 237 -5.93 26.58 0.22
N HIS A 238 -4.88 26.24 0.96
CA HIS A 238 -4.19 27.10 1.91
C HIS A 238 -2.84 27.51 1.33
N PHE A 239 -2.57 28.81 1.31
CA PHE A 239 -1.26 29.31 0.91
C PHE A 239 -0.41 29.55 2.15
N ILE A 240 0.74 28.92 2.21
CA ILE A 240 1.66 28.91 3.35
C ILE A 240 3.09 29.20 2.92
N SER A 241 3.98 29.47 3.87
CA SER A 241 5.40 29.62 3.63
C SER A 241 6.12 28.29 3.42
N ALA A 242 7.30 28.31 2.80
CA ALA A 242 8.15 27.12 2.66
C ALA A 242 8.59 26.57 4.01
N ASP A 243 8.87 27.43 5.00
CA ASP A 243 9.25 27.02 6.36
C ASP A 243 8.09 26.33 7.09
N GLU A 244 6.86 26.81 6.89
CA GLU A 244 5.66 26.20 7.45
C GLU A 244 5.39 24.83 6.80
N LEU A 245 5.51 24.73 5.46
CA LEU A 245 5.40 23.46 4.76
C LEU A 245 6.41 22.44 5.28
N ALA A 246 7.68 22.85 5.45
CA ALA A 246 8.75 21.98 5.94
C ALA A 246 8.57 21.57 7.40
N ARG A 247 8.03 22.45 8.26
CA ARG A 247 7.82 22.18 9.69
C ARG A 247 6.61 21.30 9.94
N ASP A 248 5.48 21.58 9.28
CA ASP A 248 4.18 21.03 9.66
C ASP A 248 3.68 19.93 8.70
N HIS A 249 4.26 19.84 7.50
CA HIS A 249 3.78 18.96 6.43
C HIS A 249 4.86 18.04 5.82
N ALA A 250 5.99 17.86 6.50
CA ALA A 250 7.08 17.00 6.02
C ALA A 250 6.78 15.50 6.20
N ALA A 251 5.91 15.14 7.15
CA ALA A 251 5.51 13.76 7.40
C ALA A 251 4.56 13.24 6.33
N MET A 252 4.48 11.92 6.21
CA MET A 252 3.59 11.23 5.26
C MET A 252 2.55 10.37 6.01
N PRO A 253 1.71 10.96 6.89
CA PRO A 253 0.65 10.22 7.57
C PRO A 253 -0.39 9.73 6.54
N HIS A 254 -1.02 8.60 6.85
CA HIS A 254 -2.14 8.10 6.07
C HIS A 254 -3.01 7.17 6.92
N GLY A 255 -3.93 6.47 6.27
CA GLY A 255 -4.81 5.48 6.87
C GLY A 255 -6.22 5.59 6.33
N GLY A 256 -7.18 5.16 7.14
CA GLY A 256 -8.59 5.18 6.78
C GLY A 256 -9.37 4.04 7.40
N PHE A 257 -10.54 3.79 6.82
CA PHE A 257 -11.49 2.79 7.32
C PHE A 257 -12.05 1.96 6.17
N VAL A 258 -12.21 0.66 6.42
CA VAL A 258 -13.11 -0.21 5.66
C VAL A 258 -14.27 -0.55 6.57
N LEU A 259 -15.49 -0.19 6.16
CA LEU A 259 -16.71 -0.51 6.89
C LEU A 259 -17.62 -1.38 6.01
N ARG A 260 -18.22 -2.40 6.62
CA ARG A 260 -19.28 -3.18 6.03
C ARG A 260 -20.53 -3.06 6.89
N SER A 261 -21.58 -2.47 6.36
CA SER A 261 -22.91 -2.48 6.97
C SER A 261 -23.78 -3.51 6.26
N GLY A 262 -24.35 -4.44 7.01
CA GLY A 262 -25.15 -5.54 6.44
C GLY A 262 -26.04 -6.21 7.47
N ASP A 263 -26.72 -7.27 7.06
CA ASP A 263 -27.53 -8.09 7.96
C ASP A 263 -27.20 -9.57 7.86
N THR A 264 -27.63 -10.33 8.86
CA THR A 264 -27.42 -11.78 8.96
C THR A 264 -28.65 -12.59 8.55
N GLY A 265 -29.67 -11.97 7.99
CA GLY A 265 -30.92 -12.62 7.60
C GLY A 265 -31.85 -12.95 8.75
N LEU A 266 -31.47 -12.64 10.01
CA LEU A 266 -32.34 -12.78 11.17
C LEU A 266 -33.01 -11.45 11.52
N GLY A 267 -34.28 -11.51 11.85
CA GLY A 267 -35.08 -10.36 12.28
C GLY A 267 -36.19 -10.00 11.29
N ALA A 268 -37.21 -9.32 11.81
CA ALA A 268 -38.27 -8.78 10.98
C ALA A 268 -37.77 -7.60 10.17
N THR A 269 -38.29 -7.39 8.97
CA THR A 269 -38.14 -6.14 8.26
C THR A 269 -39.20 -5.15 8.74
N THR A 270 -38.78 -3.96 9.17
CA THR A 270 -39.67 -2.86 9.45
C THR A 270 -39.47 -1.81 8.37
N ASP A 271 -40.54 -1.47 7.64
CA ASP A 271 -40.50 -0.50 6.54
C ASP A 271 -39.42 -0.81 5.46
N GLY A 272 -39.20 -2.11 5.20
CA GLY A 272 -38.21 -2.55 4.20
C GLY A 272 -36.76 -2.57 4.70
N HIS A 273 -36.53 -2.24 5.96
CA HIS A 273 -35.19 -2.28 6.58
C HIS A 273 -35.06 -3.45 7.54
N PRO A 274 -33.94 -4.22 7.51
CA PRO A 274 -33.71 -5.28 8.48
C PRO A 274 -33.58 -4.70 9.88
N THR A 275 -34.15 -5.40 10.88
CA THR A 275 -34.10 -4.98 12.30
C THR A 275 -32.78 -5.30 12.97
N HIS A 276 -32.00 -6.24 12.41
CA HIS A 276 -30.69 -6.64 12.92
C HIS A 276 -29.59 -6.26 11.94
N ARG A 277 -29.08 -5.05 12.07
CA ARG A 277 -27.92 -4.60 11.31
C ARG A 277 -26.63 -4.90 12.05
N GLN A 278 -25.65 -5.33 11.28
CA GLN A 278 -24.29 -5.59 11.74
C GLN A 278 -23.35 -4.64 11.04
N VAL A 279 -22.35 -4.16 11.76
CA VAL A 279 -21.27 -3.33 11.19
C VAL A 279 -19.93 -3.99 11.50
N ILE A 280 -19.14 -4.22 10.48
CA ILE A 280 -17.72 -4.60 10.61
C ILE A 280 -16.92 -3.38 10.26
N GLU A 281 -16.01 -3.00 11.12
CA GLU A 281 -15.09 -1.88 10.88
C GLU A 281 -13.65 -2.32 11.06
N TYR A 282 -12.81 -1.97 10.09
CA TYR A 282 -11.36 -2.06 10.16
C TYR A 282 -10.77 -0.67 9.96
N GLY A 283 -10.06 -0.19 10.97
CA GLY A 283 -9.40 1.12 10.96
C GLY A 283 -7.89 0.99 10.90
N LEU A 284 -7.23 1.92 10.21
CA LEU A 284 -5.80 1.99 10.06
C LEU A 284 -5.33 3.44 10.23
N THR A 285 -4.36 3.66 11.11
CA THR A 285 -3.71 4.96 11.32
C THR A 285 -2.21 4.80 11.16
N LEU A 286 -1.64 5.49 10.17
CA LEU A 286 -0.23 5.42 9.81
C LEU A 286 0.44 6.76 10.10
N ALA A 287 1.49 6.72 10.89
CA ALA A 287 2.37 7.88 11.07
C ALA A 287 3.23 8.12 9.82
N ASP A 288 3.59 7.03 9.11
CA ASP A 288 4.37 7.07 7.88
C ASP A 288 3.91 5.94 6.93
N ASN A 289 3.37 6.32 5.78
CA ASN A 289 2.82 5.42 4.79
C ASN A 289 3.88 4.47 4.18
N PRO A 290 5.05 4.95 3.70
CA PRO A 290 6.04 4.06 3.09
C PRO A 290 6.58 2.98 4.02
N SER A 291 6.84 3.31 5.29
CA SER A 291 7.39 2.35 6.25
C SER A 291 6.36 1.27 6.61
N PHE A 292 5.08 1.62 6.73
CA PHE A 292 4.04 0.64 6.97
C PHE A 292 3.83 -0.29 5.76
N THR A 293 3.78 0.26 4.55
CA THR A 293 3.71 -0.53 3.32
C THR A 293 4.90 -1.50 3.23
N ALA A 294 6.10 -1.03 3.56
CA ALA A 294 7.28 -1.85 3.62
C ALA A 294 7.16 -3.03 4.60
N SER A 295 6.62 -2.78 5.80
CA SER A 295 6.38 -3.83 6.80
C SER A 295 5.37 -4.87 6.30
N ALA A 296 4.34 -4.45 5.56
CA ALA A 296 3.42 -5.38 4.91
C ALA A 296 4.15 -6.22 3.85
N LEU A 297 4.94 -5.60 2.96
CA LEU A 297 5.73 -6.32 1.95
C LEU A 297 6.65 -7.39 2.59
N VAL A 298 7.33 -7.05 3.68
CA VAL A 298 8.22 -7.99 4.39
C VAL A 298 7.44 -9.17 5.00
N ALA A 299 6.27 -8.91 5.60
CA ALA A 299 5.42 -10.00 6.10
C ALA A 299 4.97 -10.93 4.96
N TYR A 300 4.60 -10.37 3.81
CA TYR A 300 4.21 -11.14 2.64
C TYR A 300 5.40 -11.82 1.93
N ALA A 301 6.60 -11.27 1.99
CA ALA A 301 7.81 -11.93 1.51
C ALA A 301 8.07 -13.27 2.25
N ARG A 302 7.77 -13.32 3.56
CA ARG A 302 7.78 -14.58 4.31
C ARG A 302 6.79 -15.60 3.75
N ALA A 303 5.57 -15.15 3.41
CA ALA A 303 4.57 -16.03 2.81
C ALA A 303 5.02 -16.53 1.43
N VAL A 304 5.57 -15.66 0.60
CA VAL A 304 6.10 -16.02 -0.73
C VAL A 304 7.21 -17.08 -0.62
N ALA A 305 8.17 -16.91 0.29
CA ALA A 305 9.20 -17.90 0.52
C ALA A 305 8.62 -19.28 0.92
N ARG A 306 7.56 -19.29 1.72
CA ARG A 306 6.87 -20.53 2.15
C ARG A 306 6.07 -21.18 1.02
N LEU A 307 5.36 -20.39 0.22
CA LEU A 307 4.63 -20.87 -0.94
C LEU A 307 5.57 -21.43 -2.00
N ALA A 308 6.66 -20.72 -2.32
CA ALA A 308 7.70 -21.21 -3.23
C ALA A 308 8.32 -22.53 -2.76
N ALA A 309 8.64 -22.65 -1.47
CA ALA A 309 9.15 -23.89 -0.90
C ALA A 309 8.14 -25.04 -0.94
N ALA A 310 6.83 -24.74 -1.01
CA ALA A 310 5.77 -25.72 -1.20
C ALA A 310 5.49 -26.05 -2.68
N GLY A 311 6.18 -25.41 -3.62
CA GLY A 311 5.97 -25.59 -5.07
C GLY A 311 4.72 -24.88 -5.61
N ASP A 312 4.16 -23.90 -4.88
CA ASP A 312 3.00 -23.14 -5.29
C ASP A 312 3.44 -21.90 -6.09
N HIS A 313 3.72 -22.10 -7.37
CA HIS A 313 4.27 -21.12 -8.29
C HIS A 313 3.20 -20.25 -8.98
N GLY A 314 3.66 -19.23 -9.71
CA GLY A 314 2.83 -18.25 -10.41
C GLY A 314 2.55 -17.01 -9.58
N ALA A 315 1.75 -16.07 -10.16
CA ALA A 315 1.37 -14.86 -9.44
C ALA A 315 0.30 -15.15 -8.38
N LYS A 316 0.37 -14.40 -7.32
CA LYS A 316 -0.56 -14.42 -6.17
C LYS A 316 -0.98 -13.00 -5.86
N THR A 317 -2.08 -12.89 -5.17
CA THR A 317 -2.54 -11.68 -4.50
C THR A 317 -2.67 -11.95 -3.00
N VAL A 318 -3.01 -10.94 -2.23
CA VAL A 318 -3.28 -11.11 -0.79
C VAL A 318 -4.43 -12.09 -0.50
N TYR A 319 -5.28 -12.38 -1.49
CA TYR A 319 -6.39 -13.34 -1.34
C TYR A 319 -5.95 -14.80 -1.37
N ASP A 320 -4.78 -15.08 -1.92
CA ASP A 320 -4.23 -16.42 -2.07
C ASP A 320 -3.36 -16.84 -0.88
N VAL A 321 -3.17 -15.95 0.10
CA VAL A 321 -2.25 -16.15 1.23
C VAL A 321 -3.01 -16.45 2.51
N ALA A 322 -2.82 -17.66 3.06
CA ALA A 322 -3.34 -17.99 4.38
C ALA A 322 -2.65 -17.13 5.46
N PRO A 323 -3.40 -16.48 6.39
CA PRO A 323 -2.82 -15.56 7.38
C PRO A 323 -1.68 -16.13 8.22
N GLY A 324 -1.70 -17.43 8.52
CA GLY A 324 -0.63 -18.10 9.26
C GLY A 324 0.72 -18.13 8.54
N LEU A 325 0.76 -17.90 7.21
CA LEU A 325 1.99 -17.81 6.45
C LEU A 325 2.75 -16.49 6.68
N LEU A 326 2.06 -15.47 7.17
CA LEU A 326 2.63 -14.13 7.39
C LEU A 326 3.47 -14.06 8.68
N SER A 327 3.19 -14.90 9.67
CA SER A 327 3.80 -14.83 10.99
C SER A 327 5.12 -15.60 11.06
N PRO A 328 6.16 -15.09 11.74
CA PRO A 328 7.36 -15.87 12.06
C PRO A 328 7.10 -16.98 13.09
N ARG A 329 5.96 -16.93 13.78
CA ARG A 329 5.57 -17.88 14.83
C ARG A 329 5.12 -19.22 14.25
N SER A 330 5.23 -20.27 15.04
CA SER A 330 4.71 -21.58 14.66
C SER A 330 3.17 -21.60 14.68
N ALA A 331 2.57 -22.50 13.89
CA ALA A 331 1.11 -22.68 13.91
C ALA A 331 0.59 -23.14 15.30
N ALA A 332 1.42 -23.78 16.11
CA ALA A 332 1.07 -24.16 17.48
C ALA A 332 0.98 -22.92 18.39
N ASP A 333 1.97 -22.03 18.31
CA ASP A 333 1.98 -20.79 19.10
C ASP A 333 0.83 -19.86 18.70
N LEU A 334 0.57 -19.75 17.39
CA LEU A 334 -0.56 -18.96 16.90
C LEU A 334 -1.90 -19.47 17.45
N ARG A 335 -2.11 -20.80 17.47
CA ARG A 335 -3.32 -21.38 18.06
C ARG A 335 -3.41 -21.17 19.57
N ALA A 336 -2.30 -21.25 20.26
CA ALA A 336 -2.29 -21.11 21.71
C ALA A 336 -2.58 -19.69 22.19
N ASP A 337 -2.11 -18.70 21.43
CA ASP A 337 -2.13 -17.29 21.90
C ASP A 337 -3.20 -16.44 21.20
N LEU A 338 -3.68 -16.83 20.01
CA LEU A 338 -4.60 -16.02 19.22
C LEU A 338 -5.98 -16.65 18.97
N LEU A 339 -6.18 -17.92 19.37
CA LEU A 339 -7.48 -18.59 19.36
C LEU A 339 -7.94 -18.91 20.77
#